data_5610c55b55d8196b39537b41d27811f2
#
_entry.id   5610c55b55d8196b39537b41d27811f2
#
_cell.length_a   1.000
_cell.length_b   1.000
_cell.length_c   1.000
_cell.angle_alpha   90.00
_cell.angle_beta   90.00
_cell.angle_gamma   90.00
#
_symmetry.space_group_name_H-M   'P 1'
#
loop_
_entity.id
_entity.type
_entity.pdbx_description
1 polymer ?
#
loop_
_entity_poly.entity_id
_entity_poly.type
_entity_poly.pdbx_seq_one_letter_code
_entity_poly.pdbx_strand_id
1 'polypeptide(L)'
;MDWRNQGVVTNVKNQGYCGSCWSFSATGAMEGAYAIAHNKLVNISEQQLIDCSKSYGNLGCNGGLMDAAFEYAIDYNMTTEEELPYEAKGHILCPSVEKHISFSSCTEVTQNNELHLLQAVSQQPVSIAIQADTKLFQFYSSGVITNVSCGTETDHGVLIVGYGVEKGIDYWLVKNSWGPTWGSDGYVKLERTNS
;
A
#
# COMPACT_ATOMS: atom_id res chain seq x y z
N MET A 1 -6.02 16.56 4.17
CA MET A 1 -6.31 15.29 4.86
C MET A 1 -5.04 14.48 4.97
N ASP A 2 -4.73 13.95 6.14
CA ASP A 2 -3.51 13.14 6.37
C ASP A 2 -3.81 12.09 7.43
N TRP A 3 -3.93 10.83 7.02
CA TRP A 3 -4.26 9.70 7.90
C TRP A 3 -3.17 9.37 8.91
N ARG A 4 -1.92 9.81 8.68
CA ARG A 4 -0.82 9.67 9.65
C ARG A 4 -1.16 10.41 10.95
N ASN A 5 -1.78 11.58 10.85
CA ASN A 5 -2.20 12.39 11.99
C ASN A 5 -3.39 11.80 12.76
N GLN A 6 -4.07 10.82 12.17
CA GLN A 6 -5.17 10.10 12.81
C GLN A 6 -4.72 8.80 13.51
N GLY A 7 -3.41 8.48 13.45
CA GLY A 7 -2.86 7.28 14.07
C GLY A 7 -3.29 5.96 13.43
N VAL A 8 -3.62 5.98 12.13
CA VAL A 8 -4.08 4.79 11.39
C VAL A 8 -3.10 4.31 10.33
N VAL A 9 -1.90 4.90 10.28
CA VAL A 9 -0.82 4.53 9.35
C VAL A 9 0.37 4.04 10.14
N THR A 10 0.84 2.84 9.84
CA THR A 10 2.06 2.25 10.44
C THR A 10 3.32 2.96 9.93
N ASN A 11 4.46 2.72 10.59
CA ASN A 11 5.74 3.24 10.14
C ASN A 11 6.06 2.77 8.72
N VAL A 12 6.92 3.54 8.03
CA VAL A 12 7.41 3.17 6.69
C VAL A 12 8.24 1.90 6.80
N LYS A 13 7.90 0.91 6.00
CA LYS A 13 8.55 -0.40 5.92
C LYS A 13 9.50 -0.47 4.72
N ASN A 14 10.29 -1.54 4.62
CA ASN A 14 11.23 -1.75 3.52
C ASN A 14 11.10 -3.17 2.96
N GLN A 15 10.69 -3.28 1.69
CA GLN A 15 10.55 -4.55 0.99
C GLN A 15 11.88 -5.23 0.66
N GLY A 16 13.00 -4.49 0.66
CA GLY A 16 14.31 -5.04 0.31
C GLY A 16 14.36 -5.59 -1.13
N TYR A 17 15.10 -6.67 -1.33
CA TYR A 17 15.27 -7.32 -2.64
C TYR A 17 14.18 -8.37 -2.94
N CYS A 18 12.94 -8.03 -2.70
CA CYS A 18 11.78 -8.88 -2.97
C CYS A 18 10.73 -8.03 -3.69
N GLY A 19 10.19 -8.51 -4.79
CA GLY A 19 9.13 -7.83 -5.57
C GLY A 19 7.77 -7.94 -4.88
N SER A 20 7.70 -7.51 -3.62
CA SER A 20 6.54 -7.62 -2.73
C SER A 20 5.82 -6.30 -2.47
N CYS A 21 6.04 -5.26 -3.26
CA CYS A 21 5.37 -3.97 -3.11
C CYS A 21 3.84 -4.09 -3.00
N TRP A 22 3.25 -5.01 -3.75
CA TRP A 22 1.83 -5.34 -3.72
C TRP A 22 1.36 -5.78 -2.33
N SER A 23 2.16 -6.56 -1.59
CA SER A 23 1.80 -7.01 -0.24
C SER A 23 1.88 -5.87 0.77
N PHE A 24 2.87 -4.99 0.68
CA PHE A 24 2.98 -3.78 1.53
C PHE A 24 1.86 -2.78 1.26
N SER A 25 1.49 -2.60 0.00
CA SER A 25 0.33 -1.78 -0.37
C SER A 25 -0.96 -2.34 0.23
N ALA A 26 -1.20 -3.65 0.08
CA ALA A 26 -2.38 -4.31 0.60
C ALA A 26 -2.44 -4.30 2.14
N THR A 27 -1.35 -4.66 2.84
CA THR A 27 -1.31 -4.61 4.31
C THR A 27 -1.53 -3.20 4.84
N GLY A 28 -0.95 -2.19 4.20
CA GLY A 28 -1.14 -0.79 4.59
C GLY A 28 -2.60 -0.35 4.52
N ALA A 29 -3.34 -0.72 3.48
CA ALA A 29 -4.78 -0.46 3.37
C ALA A 29 -5.58 -1.22 4.44
N MET A 30 -5.24 -2.49 4.68
CA MET A 30 -5.85 -3.32 5.72
C MET A 30 -5.59 -2.78 7.13
N GLU A 31 -4.36 -2.34 7.42
CA GLU A 31 -3.96 -1.71 8.69
C GLU A 31 -4.78 -0.46 8.96
N GLY A 32 -4.93 0.40 7.94
CA GLY A 32 -5.73 1.62 8.04
C GLY A 32 -7.21 1.33 8.28
N ALA A 33 -7.80 0.44 7.49
CA ALA A 33 -9.21 0.03 7.65
C ALA A 33 -9.46 -0.59 9.03
N TYR A 34 -8.59 -1.48 9.48
CA TYR A 34 -8.68 -2.09 10.81
C TYR A 34 -8.57 -1.06 11.93
N ALA A 35 -7.60 -0.14 11.84
CA ALA A 35 -7.41 0.90 12.84
C ALA A 35 -8.62 1.85 12.95
N ILE A 36 -9.23 2.21 11.82
CA ILE A 36 -10.44 3.04 11.79
C ILE A 36 -11.62 2.29 12.43
N ALA A 37 -11.81 1.01 12.13
CA ALA A 37 -12.92 0.22 12.63
C ALA A 37 -12.80 -0.13 14.12
N HIS A 38 -11.58 -0.38 14.60
CA HIS A 38 -11.33 -0.93 15.94
C HIS A 38 -10.62 0.05 16.90
N ASN A 39 -10.29 1.25 16.44
CA ASN A 39 -9.48 2.23 17.19
C ASN A 39 -8.17 1.64 17.73
N LYS A 40 -7.55 0.75 16.96
CA LYS A 40 -6.32 0.04 17.30
C LYS A 40 -5.49 -0.22 16.05
N LEU A 41 -4.33 0.42 15.97
CA LEU A 41 -3.37 0.19 14.89
C LEU A 41 -2.59 -1.11 15.15
N VAL A 42 -2.49 -1.95 14.13
CA VAL A 42 -1.72 -3.21 14.15
C VAL A 42 -0.83 -3.26 12.91
N ASN A 43 0.34 -3.90 13.02
CA ASN A 43 1.14 -4.26 11.85
C ASN A 43 0.67 -5.62 11.33
N ILE A 44 0.24 -5.68 10.08
CA ILE A 44 -0.23 -6.91 9.40
C ILE A 44 0.93 -7.52 8.62
N SER A 45 1.03 -8.84 8.64
CA SER A 45 2.13 -9.59 8.01
C SER A 45 2.09 -9.55 6.49
N GLU A 46 3.06 -8.91 5.87
CA GLU A 46 3.32 -8.99 4.44
C GLU A 46 3.78 -10.40 4.04
N GLN A 47 4.53 -11.05 4.92
CA GLN A 47 5.05 -12.40 4.68
C GLN A 47 3.94 -13.41 4.50
N GLN A 48 2.84 -13.30 5.23
CA GLN A 48 1.68 -14.17 5.05
C GLN A 48 1.13 -14.09 3.62
N LEU A 49 0.98 -12.90 3.06
CA LEU A 49 0.52 -12.74 1.69
C LEU A 49 1.51 -13.34 0.68
N ILE A 50 2.81 -13.12 0.87
CA ILE A 50 3.87 -13.64 0.00
C ILE A 50 3.84 -15.17 -0.06
N ASP A 51 3.69 -15.83 1.06
CA ASP A 51 3.77 -17.28 1.16
C ASP A 51 2.43 -17.98 0.85
N CYS A 52 1.31 -17.37 1.22
CA CYS A 52 0.02 -18.05 1.30
C CYS A 52 -0.98 -17.68 0.19
N SER A 53 -0.82 -16.54 -0.51
CA SER A 53 -1.83 -16.08 -1.49
C SER A 53 -1.56 -16.52 -2.93
N LYS A 54 -0.73 -17.56 -3.13
CA LYS A 54 -0.36 -18.06 -4.47
C LYS A 54 -1.56 -18.60 -5.25
N SER A 55 -2.51 -19.24 -4.59
CA SER A 55 -3.74 -19.75 -5.20
C SER A 55 -4.68 -18.65 -5.70
N TYR A 56 -4.47 -17.40 -5.27
CA TYR A 56 -5.16 -16.20 -5.72
C TYR A 56 -4.46 -15.50 -6.90
N GLY A 57 -3.35 -16.06 -7.38
CA GLY A 57 -2.59 -15.54 -8.52
C GLY A 57 -1.35 -14.71 -8.15
N ASN A 58 -1.07 -14.51 -6.86
CA ASN A 58 0.13 -13.82 -6.42
C ASN A 58 1.38 -14.70 -6.55
N LEU A 59 2.52 -14.09 -6.90
CA LEU A 59 3.77 -14.78 -7.22
C LEU A 59 4.87 -14.54 -6.15
N GLY A 60 4.49 -14.16 -4.95
CA GLY A 60 5.43 -13.89 -3.86
C GLY A 60 6.38 -12.74 -4.18
N CYS A 61 7.70 -12.99 -4.15
CA CYS A 61 8.71 -11.99 -4.49
C CYS A 61 8.80 -11.67 -6.00
N ASN A 62 8.08 -12.39 -6.85
CA ASN A 62 8.03 -12.15 -8.30
C ASN A 62 6.84 -11.29 -8.73
N GLY A 63 6.16 -10.67 -7.78
CA GLY A 63 5.03 -9.78 -8.04
C GLY A 63 3.69 -10.33 -7.56
N GLY A 64 2.68 -9.49 -7.66
CA GLY A 64 1.30 -9.82 -7.28
C GLY A 64 0.39 -8.60 -7.42
N LEU A 65 -0.87 -8.80 -7.06
CA LEU A 65 -1.93 -7.80 -7.13
C LEU A 65 -2.54 -7.58 -5.75
N MET A 66 -2.88 -6.35 -5.44
CA MET A 66 -3.52 -5.98 -4.19
C MET A 66 -4.92 -6.59 -4.07
N ASP A 67 -5.67 -6.66 -5.17
CA ASP A 67 -7.00 -7.26 -5.21
C ASP A 67 -6.97 -8.74 -4.79
N ALA A 68 -6.05 -9.51 -5.37
CA ALA A 68 -5.83 -10.91 -5.00
C ALA A 68 -5.40 -11.07 -3.53
N ALA A 69 -4.65 -10.09 -2.99
CA ALA A 69 -4.29 -10.04 -1.58
C ALA A 69 -5.49 -9.79 -0.67
N PHE A 70 -6.40 -8.90 -1.08
CA PHE A 70 -7.63 -8.64 -0.34
C PHE A 70 -8.59 -9.83 -0.37
N GLU A 71 -8.76 -10.48 -1.51
CA GLU A 71 -9.57 -11.71 -1.62
C GLU A 71 -9.04 -12.79 -0.67
N TYR A 72 -7.73 -13.03 -0.68
CA TYR A 72 -7.11 -13.95 0.26
C TYR A 72 -7.39 -13.57 1.72
N ALA A 73 -7.25 -12.29 2.08
CA ALA A 73 -7.44 -11.82 3.45
C ALA A 73 -8.90 -11.95 3.93
N ILE A 74 -9.87 -11.82 3.02
CA ILE A 74 -11.29 -12.04 3.30
C ILE A 74 -11.56 -13.52 3.60
N ASP A 75 -10.99 -14.41 2.81
CA ASP A 75 -11.26 -15.85 2.94
C ASP A 75 -10.53 -16.52 4.10
N TYR A 76 -9.31 -16.05 4.42
CA TYR A 76 -8.42 -16.74 5.37
C TYR A 76 -8.04 -15.93 6.61
N ASN A 77 -8.44 -14.68 6.72
CA ASN A 77 -8.00 -13.74 7.75
C ASN A 77 -6.47 -13.49 7.70
N MET A 78 -6.03 -12.51 8.47
CA MET A 78 -4.61 -12.13 8.52
C MET A 78 -4.04 -12.31 9.92
N THR A 79 -2.71 -12.48 9.98
CA THR A 79 -1.93 -12.45 11.21
C THR A 79 -1.10 -11.18 11.30
N THR A 80 -0.46 -10.94 12.45
CA THR A 80 0.39 -9.78 12.67
C THR A 80 1.81 -10.00 12.18
N GLU A 81 2.51 -8.89 11.92
CA GLU A 81 3.95 -8.88 11.63
C GLU A 81 4.80 -9.49 12.76
N GLU A 82 4.34 -9.38 14.01
CA GLU A 82 5.01 -9.97 15.18
C GLU A 82 4.95 -11.50 15.15
N GLU A 83 3.83 -12.07 14.72
CA GLU A 83 3.63 -13.54 14.65
C GLU A 83 4.27 -14.16 13.41
N LEU A 84 4.33 -13.42 12.31
CA LEU A 84 4.98 -13.87 11.07
C LEU A 84 5.75 -12.69 10.44
N PRO A 85 7.01 -12.49 10.89
CA PRO A 85 7.85 -11.38 10.44
C PRO A 85 8.22 -11.45 8.96
N TYR A 86 8.42 -10.27 8.37
CA TYR A 86 8.88 -10.14 7.00
C TYR A 86 10.33 -10.59 6.81
N GLU A 87 10.60 -11.44 5.83
CA GLU A 87 11.91 -12.03 5.57
C GLU A 87 12.53 -11.63 4.21
N ALA A 88 11.84 -10.83 3.39
CA ALA A 88 12.25 -10.45 2.03
C ALA A 88 12.54 -11.65 1.12
N LYS A 89 11.89 -12.77 1.34
CA LYS A 89 11.95 -13.98 0.53
C LYS A 89 10.62 -14.72 0.58
N GLY A 90 10.30 -15.51 -0.45
CA GLY A 90 9.11 -16.35 -0.45
C GLY A 90 9.43 -17.78 -0.01
N HIS A 91 8.49 -18.39 0.69
CA HIS A 91 8.54 -19.82 1.05
C HIS A 91 7.62 -20.64 0.16
N ILE A 92 7.93 -21.95 0.03
CA ILE A 92 7.13 -22.88 -0.76
C ILE A 92 5.83 -23.17 -0.05
N LEU A 93 5.87 -23.35 1.27
CA LEU A 93 4.73 -23.69 2.10
C LEU A 93 4.23 -22.47 2.86
N CYS A 94 2.91 -22.34 2.93
CA CYS A 94 2.25 -21.37 3.81
C CYS A 94 2.45 -21.82 5.26
N PRO A 95 3.04 -21.00 6.14
CA PRO A 95 3.24 -21.36 7.53
C PRO A 95 1.90 -21.46 8.28
N SER A 96 1.85 -22.34 9.26
CA SER A 96 0.70 -22.45 10.16
C SER A 96 0.82 -21.42 11.27
N VAL A 97 0.03 -20.38 11.20
CA VAL A 97 -0.05 -19.29 12.18
C VAL A 97 -1.49 -18.99 12.55
N GLU A 98 -1.72 -18.45 13.73
CA GLU A 98 -3.05 -17.98 14.10
C GLU A 98 -3.43 -16.75 13.26
N LYS A 99 -4.66 -16.73 12.75
CA LYS A 99 -5.18 -15.70 11.85
C LYS A 99 -6.44 -15.11 12.47
N HIS A 100 -6.30 -13.95 13.10
CA HIS A 100 -7.36 -13.35 13.90
C HIS A 100 -7.78 -11.96 13.45
N ILE A 101 -7.17 -11.42 12.38
CA ILE A 101 -7.54 -10.13 11.80
C ILE A 101 -8.41 -10.41 10.58
N SER A 102 -9.70 -10.12 10.67
CA SER A 102 -10.69 -10.45 9.64
C SER A 102 -11.14 -9.21 8.84
N PHE A 103 -11.45 -9.45 7.58
CA PHE A 103 -12.01 -8.47 6.65
C PHE A 103 -13.24 -9.08 5.98
N SER A 104 -14.27 -8.29 5.73
CA SER A 104 -15.56 -8.77 5.19
C SER A 104 -15.73 -8.50 3.69
N SER A 105 -15.09 -7.48 3.16
CA SER A 105 -15.20 -7.10 1.75
C SER A 105 -14.07 -6.17 1.33
N CYS A 106 -13.85 -6.08 0.03
CA CYS A 106 -13.06 -5.02 -0.61
C CYS A 106 -13.93 -4.31 -1.66
N THR A 107 -13.55 -3.09 -2.00
CA THR A 107 -14.24 -2.29 -3.02
C THR A 107 -13.20 -1.68 -3.94
N GLU A 108 -13.40 -1.85 -5.23
CA GLU A 108 -12.58 -1.20 -6.24
C GLU A 108 -13.04 0.25 -6.47
N VAL A 109 -12.07 1.14 -6.61
CA VAL A 109 -12.32 2.51 -7.07
C VAL A 109 -12.45 2.49 -8.59
N THR A 110 -13.42 3.23 -9.11
CA THR A 110 -13.60 3.35 -10.56
C THR A 110 -12.31 3.82 -11.22
N GLN A 111 -11.83 3.04 -12.19
CA GLN A 111 -10.60 3.33 -12.91
C GLN A 111 -10.65 4.70 -13.60
N ASN A 112 -9.54 5.43 -13.59
CA ASN A 112 -9.41 6.77 -14.19
C ASN A 112 -10.44 7.79 -13.66
N ASN A 113 -10.79 7.69 -12.38
CA ASN A 113 -11.71 8.62 -11.73
C ASN A 113 -11.12 9.11 -10.40
N GLU A 114 -10.42 10.25 -10.43
CA GLU A 114 -9.78 10.82 -9.23
C GLU A 114 -10.80 11.34 -8.21
N LEU A 115 -12.03 11.69 -8.62
CA LEU A 115 -13.07 12.07 -7.67
C LEU A 115 -13.56 10.88 -6.84
N HIS A 116 -13.73 9.71 -7.45
CA HIS A 116 -14.03 8.48 -6.70
C HIS A 116 -12.85 8.07 -5.80
N LEU A 117 -11.61 8.25 -6.28
CA LEU A 117 -10.42 8.02 -5.47
C LEU A 117 -10.38 8.97 -4.27
N LEU A 118 -10.71 10.25 -4.46
CA LEU A 118 -10.80 11.23 -3.38
C LEU A 118 -11.84 10.83 -2.31
N GLN A 119 -13.01 10.36 -2.75
CA GLN A 119 -14.05 9.85 -1.85
C GLN A 119 -13.54 8.64 -1.05
N ALA A 120 -12.87 7.68 -1.70
CA ALA A 120 -12.30 6.52 -1.03
C ALA A 120 -11.21 6.92 -0.02
N VAL A 121 -10.26 7.76 -0.41
CA VAL A 121 -9.17 8.23 0.46
C VAL A 121 -9.69 9.09 1.62
N SER A 122 -10.82 9.77 1.46
CA SER A 122 -11.44 10.49 2.59
C SER A 122 -11.98 9.58 3.68
N GLN A 123 -12.13 8.27 3.40
CA GLN A 123 -12.67 7.28 4.33
C GLN A 123 -11.60 6.38 4.94
N GLN A 124 -10.53 6.08 4.21
CA GLN A 124 -9.43 5.23 4.64
C GLN A 124 -8.22 5.36 3.71
N PRO A 125 -7.01 4.88 4.12
CA PRO A 125 -5.89 4.67 3.20
C PRO A 125 -6.25 3.69 2.08
N VAL A 126 -5.78 3.97 0.85
CA VAL A 126 -6.17 3.24 -0.37
C VAL A 126 -4.94 2.73 -1.12
N SER A 127 -4.94 1.45 -1.46
CA SER A 127 -3.94 0.83 -2.33
C SER A 127 -4.08 1.31 -3.76
N ILE A 128 -2.96 1.67 -4.39
CA ILE A 128 -2.90 2.05 -5.81
C ILE A 128 -1.67 1.43 -6.48
N ALA A 129 -1.71 1.35 -7.81
CA ALA A 129 -0.56 1.02 -8.64
C ALA A 129 -0.06 2.28 -9.38
N ILE A 130 1.25 2.44 -9.46
CA ILE A 130 1.91 3.56 -10.13
C ILE A 130 3.05 3.06 -11.03
N GLN A 131 3.58 3.94 -11.88
CA GLN A 131 4.87 3.70 -12.55
C GLN A 131 6.00 4.26 -11.67
N ALA A 132 6.90 3.39 -11.23
CA ALA A 132 7.99 3.73 -10.32
C ALA A 132 9.40 3.52 -10.92
N ASP A 133 9.51 2.99 -12.13
CA ASP A 133 10.78 2.75 -12.83
C ASP A 133 11.43 4.02 -13.37
N THR A 134 10.75 5.16 -13.31
CA THR A 134 11.29 6.44 -13.76
C THR A 134 12.36 6.98 -12.82
N LYS A 135 13.41 7.62 -13.36
CA LYS A 135 14.45 8.27 -12.56
C LYS A 135 13.87 9.34 -11.61
N LEU A 136 12.83 10.04 -12.05
CA LEU A 136 12.17 11.06 -11.26
C LEU A 136 11.60 10.47 -9.96
N PHE A 137 10.95 9.30 -10.04
CA PHE A 137 10.42 8.63 -8.87
C PHE A 137 11.53 8.01 -8.01
N GLN A 138 12.46 7.28 -8.63
CA GLN A 138 13.54 6.60 -7.91
C GLN A 138 14.41 7.55 -7.07
N PHE A 139 14.68 8.75 -7.57
CA PHE A 139 15.50 9.78 -6.91
C PHE A 139 14.68 10.93 -6.32
N TYR A 140 13.39 10.70 -6.10
CA TYR A 140 12.53 11.71 -5.48
C TYR A 140 13.04 12.10 -4.09
N SER A 141 12.99 13.37 -3.76
CA SER A 141 13.38 13.89 -2.44
C SER A 141 12.34 14.84 -1.84
N SER A 142 11.70 15.69 -2.65
CA SER A 142 10.74 16.68 -2.16
C SER A 142 9.89 17.28 -3.29
N GLY A 143 8.83 18.01 -2.91
CA GLY A 143 7.90 18.68 -3.83
C GLY A 143 6.84 17.73 -4.39
N VAL A 144 6.09 18.20 -5.38
CA VAL A 144 5.04 17.42 -6.04
C VAL A 144 5.52 16.94 -7.40
N ILE A 145 5.49 15.63 -7.66
CA ILE A 145 5.70 15.10 -9.00
C ILE A 145 4.46 15.40 -9.81
N THR A 146 4.62 16.17 -10.89
CA THR A 146 3.51 16.61 -11.74
C THR A 146 3.20 15.59 -12.85
N ASN A 147 1.97 15.61 -13.32
CA ASN A 147 1.40 14.71 -14.32
C ASN A 147 2.27 14.57 -15.60
N VAL A 148 2.84 15.68 -16.11
CA VAL A 148 3.68 15.66 -17.32
C VAL A 148 4.97 14.82 -17.18
N SER A 149 5.34 14.47 -15.96
CA SER A 149 6.56 13.71 -15.65
C SER A 149 6.26 12.32 -15.08
N CYS A 150 4.99 12.03 -14.80
CA CYS A 150 4.52 10.75 -14.27
C CYS A 150 4.19 9.81 -15.43
N GLY A 151 4.66 8.58 -15.39
CA GLY A 151 4.34 7.58 -16.38
C GLY A 151 3.00 6.88 -16.11
N THR A 152 2.59 6.01 -17.05
CA THR A 152 1.31 5.26 -17.00
C THR A 152 1.50 3.75 -17.04
N GLU A 153 2.73 3.26 -17.19
CA GLU A 153 3.07 1.83 -17.19
C GLU A 153 3.24 1.34 -15.75
N THR A 154 2.14 0.94 -15.10
CA THR A 154 2.14 0.57 -13.68
C THR A 154 2.99 -0.66 -13.39
N ASP A 155 3.95 -0.53 -12.49
CA ASP A 155 4.91 -1.56 -12.09
C ASP A 155 5.10 -1.69 -10.56
N HIS A 156 4.41 -0.84 -9.78
CA HIS A 156 4.66 -0.72 -8.34
C HIS A 156 3.38 -0.45 -7.55
N GLY A 157 3.14 -1.24 -6.52
CA GLY A 157 2.04 -1.05 -5.58
C GLY A 157 2.45 -0.14 -4.42
N VAL A 158 1.65 0.88 -4.13
CA VAL A 158 1.86 1.86 -3.04
C VAL A 158 0.55 2.19 -2.34
N LEU A 159 0.59 3.05 -1.33
CA LEU A 159 -0.56 3.39 -0.50
C LEU A 159 -0.80 4.90 -0.46
N ILE A 160 -1.97 5.37 -0.88
CA ILE A 160 -2.38 6.74 -0.60
C ILE A 160 -2.83 6.84 0.86
N VAL A 161 -2.22 7.77 1.61
CA VAL A 161 -2.51 8.01 3.02
C VAL A 161 -3.07 9.41 3.27
N GLY A 162 -3.32 10.17 2.21
CA GLY A 162 -3.90 11.50 2.34
C GLY A 162 -3.79 12.31 1.06
N TYR A 163 -4.17 13.56 1.15
CA TYR A 163 -4.11 14.54 0.06
C TYR A 163 -4.02 15.97 0.62
N GLY A 164 -3.53 16.86 -0.19
CA GLY A 164 -3.38 18.27 0.19
C GLY A 164 -3.05 19.16 -0.99
N VAL A 165 -2.55 20.37 -0.67
CA VAL A 165 -2.10 21.37 -1.65
C VAL A 165 -0.71 21.86 -1.23
N GLU A 166 0.23 21.89 -2.17
CA GLU A 166 1.56 22.48 -1.97
C GLU A 166 1.85 23.46 -3.11
N LYS A 167 2.13 24.71 -2.76
CA LYS A 167 2.40 25.79 -3.74
C LYS A 167 1.36 25.91 -4.86
N GLY A 168 0.09 25.69 -4.51
CA GLY A 168 -1.03 25.74 -5.45
C GLY A 168 -1.25 24.48 -6.28
N ILE A 169 -0.49 23.42 -6.06
CA ILE A 169 -0.65 22.13 -6.73
C ILE A 169 -1.32 21.14 -5.77
N ASP A 170 -2.47 20.62 -6.17
CA ASP A 170 -3.15 19.53 -5.47
C ASP A 170 -2.32 18.26 -5.56
N TYR A 171 -2.23 17.49 -4.47
CA TYR A 171 -1.44 16.26 -4.46
C TYR A 171 -2.10 15.12 -3.68
N TRP A 172 -1.70 13.89 -4.02
CA TRP A 172 -1.85 12.69 -3.22
C TRP A 172 -0.60 12.49 -2.36
N LEU A 173 -0.79 12.23 -1.07
CA LEU A 173 0.30 11.80 -0.18
C LEU A 173 0.39 10.29 -0.21
N VAL A 174 1.51 9.78 -0.69
CA VAL A 174 1.71 8.36 -0.98
C VAL A 174 2.81 7.78 -0.10
N LYS A 175 2.51 6.69 0.59
CA LYS A 175 3.47 5.89 1.36
C LYS A 175 4.10 4.83 0.47
N ASN A 176 5.44 4.80 0.42
CA ASN A 176 6.20 3.79 -0.29
C ASN A 176 6.71 2.70 0.68
N SER A 177 7.28 1.62 0.13
CA SER A 177 7.86 0.48 0.84
C SER A 177 9.37 0.32 0.58
N TRP A 178 10.09 1.43 0.41
CA TRP A 178 11.55 1.45 0.16
C TRP A 178 12.35 1.99 1.35
N GLY A 179 11.77 1.92 2.54
CA GLY A 179 12.38 2.42 3.76
C GLY A 179 12.21 3.92 3.98
N PRO A 180 12.45 4.39 5.22
CA PRO A 180 12.24 5.79 5.60
C PRO A 180 13.30 6.75 5.04
N THR A 181 14.42 6.24 4.50
CA THR A 181 15.48 7.06 3.91
C THR A 181 15.23 7.41 2.44
N TRP A 182 14.25 6.77 1.79
CA TRP A 182 13.83 7.12 0.44
C TRP A 182 12.81 8.26 0.47
N GLY A 183 12.89 9.14 -0.52
CA GLY A 183 11.93 10.22 -0.69
C GLY A 183 11.88 11.20 0.48
N SER A 184 10.71 11.68 0.82
CA SER A 184 10.47 12.50 2.01
C SER A 184 10.01 11.61 3.16
N ASP A 185 10.97 11.11 3.95
CA ASP A 185 10.73 10.17 5.07
C ASP A 185 9.96 8.91 4.66
N GLY A 186 10.20 8.40 3.43
CA GLY A 186 9.52 7.24 2.87
C GLY A 186 8.23 7.55 2.11
N TYR A 187 7.87 8.82 1.97
CA TYR A 187 6.67 9.30 1.27
C TYR A 187 7.02 10.07 0.01
N VAL A 188 6.03 10.17 -0.89
CA VAL A 188 6.08 10.98 -2.11
C VAL A 188 4.75 11.71 -2.29
N LYS A 189 4.81 12.89 -2.92
CA LYS A 189 3.62 13.64 -3.34
C LYS A 189 3.47 13.53 -4.86
N LEU A 190 2.33 13.03 -5.30
CA LEU A 190 1.95 12.93 -6.70
C LEU A 190 0.83 13.91 -6.99
N GLU A 191 0.90 14.63 -8.12
CA GLU A 191 -0.14 15.57 -8.52
C GLU A 191 -1.51 14.91 -8.59
N ARG A 192 -2.53 15.59 -8.09
CA ARG A 192 -3.94 15.22 -8.18
C ARG A 192 -4.65 16.17 -9.12
N THR A 193 -5.25 15.66 -10.19
CA THR A 193 -5.81 16.50 -11.27
C THR A 193 -7.30 16.81 -11.12
N ASN A 194 -8.00 16.15 -10.22
CA ASN A 194 -9.45 16.30 -10.02
C ASN A 194 -10.32 15.93 -11.27
N SER A 195 -9.81 15.00 -12.08
CA SER A 195 -10.48 14.51 -13.30
C SER A 195 -11.33 13.25 -13.03
#